data_6486aaec8e08cc36e0f74e32de01aee2
#
_entry.id   6486aaec8e08cc36e0f74e32de01aee2
#
_cell.length_a   1.000
_cell.length_b   1.000
_cell.length_c   1.000
_cell.angle_alpha   90.00
_cell.angle_beta   90.00
_cell.angle_gamma   90.00
#
_symmetry.space_group_name_H-M   'P 1'
#
loop_
_entity.id
_entity.type
_entity.pdbx_description
1 polymer ?
#
loop_
_entity_poly.entity_id
_entity_poly.type
_entity_poly.pdbx_seq_one_letter_code
_entity_poly.pdbx_strand_id
1 'polypeptide(L)'
;MITLELGARTSRFSLDGRALTDTLPLGAALLREQWLRHDPPQPQELEAAIEAVEDVVMQLHRALPAGDTLRVLAPAGRPAPFAPLIQARTREELEALFNRAAAIAQGRLASRDPVLADPEVVAALVILREVMHHLGFTQLQFAQR
;
A
#
# COMPACT_ATOMS: atom_id res chain seq x y z
N MET A 1 17.86 4.76 5.77
CA MET A 1 16.41 4.88 5.63
C MET A 1 15.87 3.65 4.88
N ILE A 2 14.83 3.05 5.41
CA ILE A 2 14.20 1.89 4.79
C ILE A 2 13.34 2.34 3.61
N THR A 3 13.53 1.70 2.47
CA THR A 3 12.80 2.01 1.23
C THR A 3 11.98 0.79 0.81
N LEU A 4 10.71 1.03 0.48
CA LEU A 4 9.83 0.06 -0.14
C LEU A 4 9.72 0.39 -1.63
N GLU A 5 10.22 -0.48 -2.49
CA GLU A 5 9.95 -0.39 -3.92
C GLU A 5 8.63 -1.09 -4.18
N LEU A 6 7.57 -0.30 -4.35
CA LEU A 6 6.23 -0.81 -4.55
C LEU A 6 5.93 -0.96 -6.04
N GLY A 7 5.91 -2.19 -6.52
CA GLY A 7 5.63 -2.48 -7.92
C GLY A 7 4.18 -2.84 -8.18
N ALA A 8 3.89 -3.13 -9.44
CA ALA A 8 2.57 -3.57 -9.85
C ALA A 8 2.28 -5.00 -9.37
N ARG A 9 3.27 -5.87 -9.39
CA ARG A 9 3.10 -7.28 -9.03
C ARG A 9 4.01 -7.74 -7.90
N THR A 10 5.17 -7.12 -7.73
CA THR A 10 6.16 -7.48 -6.72
C THR A 10 6.72 -6.24 -6.06
N SER A 11 7.25 -6.41 -4.86
CA SER A 11 7.85 -5.32 -4.09
C SER A 11 9.09 -5.83 -3.36
N ARG A 12 9.93 -4.90 -2.91
CA ARG A 12 11.15 -5.23 -2.19
C ARG A 12 11.49 -4.12 -1.20
N PHE A 13 11.98 -4.50 -0.04
CA PHE A 13 12.53 -3.57 0.94
C PHE A 13 14.05 -3.49 0.82
N SER A 14 14.59 -2.30 0.99
CA SER A 14 16.03 -2.05 1.00
C SER A 14 16.39 -1.03 2.06
N LEU A 15 17.68 -1.01 2.44
CA LEU A 15 18.24 -0.03 3.36
C LEU A 15 19.48 0.55 2.69
N ASP A 16 19.44 1.85 2.40
CA ASP A 16 20.54 2.58 1.77
C ASP A 16 21.08 1.86 0.51
N GLY A 17 20.14 1.40 -0.33
CA GLY A 17 20.45 0.70 -1.58
C GLY A 17 20.72 -0.78 -1.45
N ARG A 18 20.79 -1.30 -0.23
CA ARG A 18 21.05 -2.73 0.02
C ARG A 18 19.74 -3.46 0.24
N ALA A 19 19.49 -4.51 -0.50
CA ALA A 19 18.27 -5.31 -0.36
C ALA A 19 18.21 -5.96 1.02
N LEU A 20 17.07 -5.79 1.69
CA LEU A 20 16.76 -6.43 2.99
C LEU A 20 15.93 -7.69 2.80
N THR A 21 15.20 -7.77 1.71
CA THR A 21 14.31 -8.89 1.41
C THR A 21 14.52 -9.35 -0.01
N ASP A 22 14.10 -10.59 -0.28
CA ASP A 22 13.86 -11.03 -1.64
C ASP A 22 12.66 -10.29 -2.23
N THR A 23 12.36 -10.54 -3.49
CA THR A 23 11.16 -10.03 -4.14
C THR A 23 9.92 -10.62 -3.49
N LEU A 24 9.02 -9.75 -3.03
CA LEU A 24 7.81 -10.13 -2.31
C LEU A 24 6.60 -10.12 -3.25
N PRO A 25 5.60 -10.99 -3.03
CA PRO A 25 4.37 -11.02 -3.82
C PRO A 25 3.39 -9.93 -3.35
N LEU A 26 3.86 -8.70 -3.28
CA LEU A 26 3.09 -7.51 -2.95
C LEU A 26 3.11 -6.57 -4.15
N GLY A 27 1.95 -6.27 -4.70
CA GLY A 27 1.86 -5.34 -5.81
C GLY A 27 0.44 -4.84 -5.97
N ALA A 28 0.28 -3.58 -6.37
CA ALA A 28 -1.03 -2.97 -6.48
C ALA A 28 -1.92 -3.67 -7.52
N ALA A 29 -1.36 -3.98 -8.70
CA ALA A 29 -2.10 -4.69 -9.73
C ALA A 29 -2.40 -6.14 -9.34
N LEU A 30 -1.42 -6.81 -8.73
CA LEU A 30 -1.61 -8.19 -8.28
C LEU A 30 -2.71 -8.29 -7.23
N LEU A 31 -2.69 -7.43 -6.22
CA LEU A 31 -3.69 -7.42 -5.16
C LEU A 31 -5.09 -7.12 -5.72
N ARG A 32 -5.17 -6.15 -6.63
CA ARG A 32 -6.42 -5.83 -7.31
C ARG A 32 -6.96 -7.02 -8.08
N GLU A 33 -6.14 -7.68 -8.88
CA GLU A 33 -6.56 -8.84 -9.68
C GLU A 33 -7.05 -10.01 -8.83
N GLN A 34 -6.38 -10.26 -7.70
CA GLN A 34 -6.70 -11.40 -6.85
C GLN A 34 -7.87 -11.15 -5.91
N TRP A 35 -8.02 -9.94 -5.38
CA TRP A 35 -8.92 -9.68 -4.27
C TRP A 35 -9.92 -8.54 -4.49
N LEU A 36 -9.57 -7.51 -5.26
CA LEU A 36 -10.43 -6.33 -5.46
C LEU A 36 -11.06 -6.37 -6.86
N ARG A 37 -11.98 -7.30 -7.06
CA ARG A 37 -12.55 -7.59 -8.39
C ARG A 37 -13.68 -6.67 -8.79
N HIS A 38 -14.30 -5.97 -7.85
CA HIS A 38 -15.38 -5.02 -8.12
C HIS A 38 -14.86 -3.59 -8.13
N ASP A 39 -15.52 -2.73 -8.83
CA ASP A 39 -15.20 -1.31 -8.93
C ASP A 39 -16.46 -0.50 -8.58
N PRO A 40 -16.53 0.13 -7.39
CA PRO A 40 -15.53 0.11 -6.31
C PRO A 40 -15.45 -1.24 -5.60
N PRO A 41 -14.36 -1.50 -4.86
CA PRO A 41 -14.22 -2.73 -4.08
C PRO A 41 -15.35 -2.91 -3.07
N GLN A 42 -15.73 -4.14 -2.80
CA GLN A 42 -16.73 -4.49 -1.78
C GLN A 42 -16.07 -4.65 -0.41
N PRO A 43 -16.83 -4.52 0.71
CA PRO A 43 -16.25 -4.64 2.05
C PRO A 43 -15.53 -5.96 2.30
N GLN A 44 -16.12 -7.09 1.89
CA GLN A 44 -15.50 -8.40 2.06
C GLN A 44 -14.24 -8.57 1.21
N GLU A 45 -14.13 -7.87 0.08
CA GLU A 45 -12.93 -7.85 -0.73
C GLU A 45 -11.80 -7.09 -0.04
N LEU A 46 -12.14 -5.96 0.60
CA LEU A 46 -11.16 -5.21 1.39
C LEU A 46 -10.61 -6.06 2.54
N GLU A 47 -11.47 -6.78 3.25
CA GLU A 47 -11.04 -7.66 4.34
C GLU A 47 -10.10 -8.75 3.84
N ALA A 48 -10.44 -9.38 2.72
CA ALA A 48 -9.59 -10.43 2.13
C ALA A 48 -8.24 -9.86 1.67
N ALA A 49 -8.24 -8.68 1.06
CA ALA A 49 -7.01 -8.03 0.64
C ALA A 49 -6.11 -7.66 1.82
N ILE A 50 -6.68 -7.13 2.89
CA ILE A 50 -5.96 -6.81 4.13
C ILE A 50 -5.30 -8.08 4.66
N GLU A 51 -6.04 -9.18 4.77
CA GLU A 51 -5.51 -10.43 5.28
C GLU A 51 -4.38 -10.97 4.41
N ALA A 52 -4.52 -10.91 3.09
CA ALA A 52 -3.48 -11.37 2.16
C ALA A 52 -2.18 -10.57 2.31
N VAL A 53 -2.28 -9.24 2.44
CA VAL A 53 -1.10 -8.39 2.66
C VAL A 53 -0.50 -8.65 4.04
N GLU A 54 -1.33 -8.75 5.06
CA GLU A 54 -0.91 -9.01 6.43
C GLU A 54 -0.10 -10.31 6.52
N ASP A 55 -0.53 -11.37 5.84
CA ASP A 55 0.18 -12.65 5.83
C ASP A 55 1.61 -12.52 5.30
N VAL A 56 1.85 -11.66 4.33
CA VAL A 56 3.20 -11.40 3.81
C VAL A 56 3.99 -10.51 4.77
N VAL A 57 3.38 -9.43 5.23
CA VAL A 57 4.05 -8.40 6.06
C VAL A 57 4.44 -8.95 7.43
N MET A 58 3.62 -9.78 8.03
CA MET A 58 3.89 -10.36 9.35
C MET A 58 5.16 -11.19 9.40
N GLN A 59 5.61 -11.70 8.26
CA GLN A 59 6.84 -12.49 8.18
C GLN A 59 8.11 -11.62 8.11
N LEU A 60 7.95 -10.30 7.99
CA LEU A 60 9.09 -9.39 7.74
C LEU A 60 9.67 -8.78 9.01
N HIS A 61 9.08 -8.97 10.17
CA HIS A 61 9.52 -8.34 11.42
C HIS A 61 11.00 -8.58 11.74
N ARG A 62 11.50 -9.78 11.43
CA ARG A 62 12.89 -10.13 11.73
C ARG A 62 13.86 -9.68 10.66
N ALA A 63 13.37 -9.44 9.45
CA ALA A 63 14.21 -9.05 8.31
C ALA A 63 14.48 -7.55 8.28
N LEU A 64 13.64 -6.75 8.90
CA LEU A 64 13.70 -5.30 8.82
C LEU A 64 14.12 -4.69 10.16
N PRO A 65 15.09 -3.76 10.15
CA PRO A 65 15.44 -3.02 11.36
C PRO A 65 14.31 -2.06 11.73
N ALA A 66 14.29 -1.63 13.00
CA ALA A 66 13.33 -0.63 13.45
C ALA A 66 13.58 0.72 12.77
N GLY A 67 12.50 1.44 12.46
CA GLY A 67 12.59 2.77 11.87
C GLY A 67 11.23 3.45 11.91
N ASP A 68 11.25 4.79 11.98
CA ASP A 68 10.01 5.57 12.05
C ASP A 68 9.46 5.96 10.68
N THR A 69 10.35 6.13 9.70
CA THR A 69 9.99 6.66 8.39
C THR A 69 10.20 5.62 7.30
N LEU A 70 9.17 5.42 6.49
CA LEU A 70 9.23 4.58 5.30
C LEU A 70 9.32 5.46 4.06
N ARG A 71 10.31 5.20 3.22
CA ARG A 71 10.40 5.80 1.89
C ARG A 71 9.73 4.85 0.91
N VAL A 72 8.82 5.38 0.09
CA VAL A 72 8.12 4.60 -0.93
C VAL A 72 8.58 5.04 -2.31
N LEU A 73 8.97 4.07 -3.13
CA LEU A 73 9.55 4.31 -4.44
C LEU A 73 8.82 3.46 -5.48
N ALA A 74 8.36 4.10 -6.56
CA ALA A 74 7.80 3.37 -7.69
C ALA A 74 8.93 2.86 -8.60
N PRO A 75 8.78 1.69 -9.21
CA PRO A 75 9.73 1.24 -10.21
C PRO A 75 9.83 2.23 -11.38
N ALA A 76 11.02 2.38 -11.94
CA ALA A 76 11.25 3.28 -13.07
C ALA A 76 10.35 2.93 -14.26
N GLY A 77 9.84 3.95 -14.94
CA GLY A 77 9.08 3.79 -16.18
C GLY A 77 7.61 3.40 -16.00
N ARG A 78 7.09 3.36 -14.76
CA ARG A 78 5.67 3.08 -14.53
C ARG A 78 4.98 4.26 -13.86
N PRO A 79 3.78 4.64 -14.33
CA PRO A 79 2.95 5.59 -13.60
C PRO A 79 2.64 4.98 -12.24
N ALA A 80 2.89 5.72 -11.19
CA ALA A 80 2.65 5.21 -9.85
C ALA A 80 1.15 5.14 -9.59
N PRO A 81 0.59 3.95 -9.29
CA PRO A 81 -0.83 3.86 -8.93
C PRO A 81 -1.13 4.63 -7.64
N PHE A 82 -0.11 4.92 -6.86
CA PHE A 82 -0.25 5.67 -5.61
C PHE A 82 -0.01 7.18 -5.77
N ALA A 83 0.07 7.71 -7.01
CA ALA A 83 0.20 9.15 -7.22
C ALA A 83 -0.83 9.97 -6.43
N PRO A 84 -2.10 9.54 -6.32
CA PRO A 84 -3.07 10.25 -5.50
C PRO A 84 -2.79 10.20 -3.99
N LEU A 85 -1.93 9.29 -3.55
CA LEU A 85 -1.57 9.10 -2.13
C LEU A 85 -0.33 9.89 -1.72
N ILE A 86 0.32 10.57 -2.67
CA ILE A 86 1.61 11.29 -2.46
C ILE A 86 1.50 12.35 -1.36
N GLN A 87 0.31 12.88 -1.11
CA GLN A 87 0.08 13.91 -0.11
C GLN A 87 0.13 13.36 1.32
N ALA A 88 -0.05 12.06 1.51
CA ALA A 88 0.00 11.47 2.84
C ALA A 88 1.45 11.41 3.33
N ARG A 89 1.67 11.86 4.56
CA ARG A 89 2.99 11.89 5.19
C ARG A 89 3.05 11.16 6.50
N THR A 90 1.91 10.86 7.09
CA THR A 90 1.81 10.16 8.37
C THR A 90 0.90 8.95 8.25
N ARG A 91 1.08 8.02 9.18
CA ARG A 91 0.20 6.85 9.29
C ARG A 91 -1.26 7.27 9.49
N GLU A 92 -1.51 8.31 10.28
CA GLU A 92 -2.84 8.83 10.53
C GLU A 92 -3.50 9.39 9.27
N GLU A 93 -2.74 10.10 8.44
CA GLU A 93 -3.25 10.60 7.15
C GLU A 93 -3.59 9.45 6.20
N LEU A 94 -2.74 8.43 6.17
CA LEU A 94 -2.98 7.24 5.36
C LEU A 94 -4.21 6.47 5.84
N GLU A 95 -4.37 6.35 7.15
CA GLU A 95 -5.55 5.72 7.76
C GLU A 95 -6.83 6.48 7.41
N ALA A 96 -6.78 7.81 7.39
CA ALA A 96 -7.93 8.62 6.99
C ALA A 96 -8.34 8.36 5.53
N LEU A 97 -7.35 8.22 4.64
CA LEU A 97 -7.61 7.86 3.23
C LEU A 97 -8.25 6.47 3.15
N PHE A 98 -7.74 5.52 3.91
CA PHE A 98 -8.30 4.17 3.94
C PHE A 98 -9.74 4.16 4.44
N ASN A 99 -10.06 4.93 5.48
CA ASN A 99 -11.42 5.03 6.00
C ASN A 99 -12.39 5.59 4.96
N ARG A 100 -11.94 6.53 4.12
CA ARG A 100 -12.75 7.05 3.01
C ARG A 100 -12.98 5.97 1.95
N ALA A 101 -11.96 5.20 1.60
CA ALA A 101 -12.10 4.08 0.66
C ALA A 101 -13.04 3.00 1.22
N ALA A 102 -12.95 2.69 2.50
CA ALA A 102 -13.83 1.74 3.16
C ALA A 102 -15.30 2.22 3.17
N ALA A 103 -15.53 3.52 3.35
CA ALA A 103 -16.86 4.10 3.28
C ALA A 103 -17.48 3.96 1.89
N ILE A 104 -16.67 4.12 0.83
CA ILE A 104 -17.12 3.90 -0.54
C ILE A 104 -17.51 2.44 -0.74
N ALA A 105 -16.72 1.50 -0.22
CA ALA A 105 -17.02 0.08 -0.28
C ALA A 105 -18.34 -0.27 0.41
N GLN A 106 -18.70 0.48 1.46
CA GLN A 106 -19.94 0.31 2.19
C GLN A 106 -21.14 1.04 1.59
N GLY A 107 -20.98 1.63 0.41
CA GLY A 107 -22.09 2.23 -0.34
C GLY A 107 -22.06 3.74 -0.46
N ARG A 108 -21.04 4.43 0.07
CA ARG A 108 -20.90 5.87 -0.15
C ARG A 108 -20.66 6.14 -1.64
N LEU A 109 -21.17 7.27 -2.13
CA LEU A 109 -21.05 7.59 -3.56
C LEU A 109 -19.59 7.71 -4.00
N ALA A 110 -19.18 6.80 -4.87
CA ALA A 110 -17.82 6.76 -5.45
C ALA A 110 -17.51 8.05 -6.24
N SER A 111 -18.52 8.71 -6.81
CA SER A 111 -18.34 9.92 -7.59
C SER A 111 -17.79 11.11 -6.78
N ARG A 112 -17.86 11.05 -5.44
CA ARG A 112 -17.30 12.09 -4.58
C ARG A 112 -15.80 11.90 -4.33
N ASP A 113 -15.29 10.68 -4.53
CA ASP A 113 -13.89 10.33 -4.34
C ASP A 113 -13.46 9.34 -5.44
N PRO A 114 -13.44 9.77 -6.71
CA PRO A 114 -13.18 8.84 -7.81
C PRO A 114 -11.81 8.18 -7.73
N VAL A 115 -10.83 8.87 -7.14
CA VAL A 115 -9.48 8.34 -6.95
C VAL A 115 -9.50 7.17 -5.95
N LEU A 116 -10.19 7.34 -4.81
CA LEU A 116 -10.28 6.31 -3.78
C LEU A 116 -11.29 5.22 -4.11
N ALA A 117 -12.02 5.36 -5.20
CA ALA A 117 -12.87 4.31 -5.75
C ALA A 117 -12.10 3.39 -6.68
N ASP A 118 -10.97 3.83 -7.22
CA ASP A 118 -10.14 3.04 -8.14
C ASP A 118 -9.55 1.83 -7.40
N PRO A 119 -9.86 0.58 -7.81
CA PRO A 119 -9.38 -0.61 -7.09
C PRO A 119 -7.86 -0.71 -7.01
N GLU A 120 -7.13 -0.23 -8.00
CA GLU A 120 -5.66 -0.28 -7.97
C GLU A 120 -5.08 0.72 -6.96
N VAL A 121 -5.67 1.90 -6.85
CA VAL A 121 -5.30 2.88 -5.82
C VAL A 121 -5.63 2.34 -4.44
N VAL A 122 -6.80 1.72 -4.27
CA VAL A 122 -7.19 1.07 -3.02
C VAL A 122 -6.21 -0.05 -2.66
N ALA A 123 -5.78 -0.84 -3.65
CA ALA A 123 -4.80 -1.90 -3.43
C ALA A 123 -3.47 -1.34 -2.90
N ALA A 124 -2.95 -0.28 -3.51
CA ALA A 124 -1.74 0.39 -3.03
C ALA A 124 -1.91 0.91 -1.60
N LEU A 125 -3.07 1.50 -1.32
CA LEU A 125 -3.42 2.03 -0.01
C LEU A 125 -3.45 0.93 1.05
N VAL A 126 -4.04 -0.22 0.74
CA VAL A 126 -4.06 -1.39 1.64
C VAL A 126 -2.65 -1.86 1.95
N ILE A 127 -1.80 -1.99 0.93
CA ILE A 127 -0.41 -2.43 1.10
C ILE A 127 0.34 -1.47 2.03
N LEU A 128 0.28 -0.18 1.76
CA LEU A 128 0.99 0.83 2.55
C LEU A 128 0.48 0.89 3.99
N ARG A 129 -0.83 0.82 4.18
CA ARG A 129 -1.44 0.82 5.50
C ARG A 129 -0.95 -0.35 6.35
N GLU A 130 -0.97 -1.56 5.79
CA GLU A 130 -0.55 -2.76 6.51
C GLU A 130 0.95 -2.76 6.79
N VAL A 131 1.75 -2.31 5.83
CA VAL A 131 3.20 -2.16 6.03
C VAL A 131 3.49 -1.21 7.18
N MET A 132 2.88 -0.04 7.20
CA MET A 132 3.12 0.95 8.25
C MET A 132 2.65 0.45 9.61
N HIS A 133 1.46 -0.16 9.65
CA HIS A 133 0.87 -0.61 10.90
C HIS A 133 1.67 -1.76 11.52
N HIS A 134 1.98 -2.80 10.74
CA HIS A 134 2.63 -4.00 11.28
C HIS A 134 4.14 -3.85 11.47
N LEU A 135 4.79 -2.98 10.71
CA LEU A 135 6.24 -2.77 10.81
C LEU A 135 6.62 -1.53 11.62
N GLY A 136 5.63 -0.83 12.19
CA GLY A 136 5.87 0.24 13.15
C GLY A 136 6.29 1.58 12.55
N PHE A 137 6.06 1.82 11.27
CA PHE A 137 6.34 3.12 10.68
C PHE A 137 5.25 4.11 11.04
N THR A 138 5.64 5.35 11.37
CA THR A 138 4.72 6.44 11.69
C THR A 138 4.69 7.52 10.63
N GLN A 139 5.72 7.60 9.81
CA GLN A 139 5.85 8.60 8.73
C GLN A 139 6.21 7.92 7.42
N LEU A 140 5.80 8.52 6.30
CA LEU A 140 6.17 8.04 5.00
C LEU A 140 6.56 9.19 4.08
N GLN A 141 7.42 8.88 3.13
CA GLN A 141 7.87 9.82 2.10
C GLN A 141 7.77 9.12 0.75
N PHE A 142 7.13 9.76 -0.20
CA PHE A 142 7.13 9.27 -1.57
C PHE A 142 8.32 9.88 -2.30
N ALA A 143 9.05 9.03 -3.03
CA ALA A 143 10.19 9.45 -3.81
C ALA A 143 10.06 8.96 -5.24
N GLN A 144 10.63 9.71 -6.17
CA GLN A 144 10.74 9.31 -7.57
C GLN A 144 12.19 8.91 -7.85
N ARG A 145 12.33 7.94 -8.71
CA ARG A 145 13.63 7.58 -9.24
C ARG A 145 14.13 8.62 -10.23
#